data_7c0f6d3e2b0b02b18d19a54e1eef2752
#
_entry.id   7c0f6d3e2b0b02b18d19a54e1eef2752
#
_cell.length_a   1.000
_cell.length_b   1.000
_cell.length_c   1.000
_cell.angle_alpha   90.00
_cell.angle_beta   90.00
_cell.angle_gamma   90.00
#
_symmetry.space_group_name_H-M   'P 1'
#
loop_
_entity.id
_entity.type
_entity.pdbx_description
1 polymer ?
#
loop_
_entity_poly.entity_id
_entity_poly.type
_entity_poly.pdbx_seq_one_letter_code
_entity_poly.pdbx_strand_id
1 'polypeptide(L)'
;MFFHGWRESAEYVVQDPPLRALVEKHGVLLIAPHGEGNTWSYPGVPGKHRDEFAFIAALVADVKARFPVDARRFVAVGFSQGASMVWNSACRQPGLFAVHGALAGGFWEPSPEACSSTPVDLVQVHGTRDGTVPIGGRALRGGLFRQADIRRDWAVWLKGNACPALPSSSFTQAGRTCLLWSACVRPGQLQFCTHDSGHEIHESDLEVLWSFVEQRATSR
;
A
#
# COMPACT_ATOMS: atom_id res chain seq x y z
N MET A 1 2.82 -6.03 8.30
CA MET A 1 2.59 -4.76 9.03
C MET A 1 1.44 -4.04 8.36
N PHE A 2 0.41 -3.62 9.13
CA PHE A 2 -0.78 -2.96 8.58
C PHE A 2 -0.93 -1.54 9.15
N PHE A 3 -0.95 -0.55 8.27
CA PHE A 3 -1.13 0.87 8.60
C PHE A 3 -2.60 1.24 8.53
N HIS A 4 -3.16 1.69 9.65
CA HIS A 4 -4.57 2.06 9.78
C HIS A 4 -4.95 3.34 9.01
N GLY A 5 -6.23 3.56 8.79
CA GLY A 5 -6.78 4.77 8.20
C GLY A 5 -6.75 5.99 9.15
N TRP A 6 -7.16 7.14 8.65
CA TRP A 6 -7.22 8.37 9.44
C TRP A 6 -8.24 8.27 10.58
N ARG A 7 -7.81 8.64 11.79
CA ARG A 7 -8.57 8.54 13.05
C ARG A 7 -8.85 7.11 13.52
N GLU A 8 -8.24 6.12 12.89
CA GLU A 8 -8.26 4.75 13.37
C GLU A 8 -7.07 4.49 14.32
N SER A 9 -6.97 3.28 14.84
CA SER A 9 -5.91 2.88 15.78
C SER A 9 -5.39 1.47 15.48
N ALA A 10 -4.31 1.07 16.15
CA ALA A 10 -3.80 -0.29 16.10
C ALA A 10 -4.83 -1.32 16.59
N GLU A 11 -5.61 -0.97 17.64
CA GLU A 11 -6.66 -1.83 18.19
C GLU A 11 -7.77 -2.07 17.16
N TYR A 12 -8.14 -1.05 16.40
CA TYR A 12 -9.11 -1.20 15.32
C TYR A 12 -8.62 -2.24 14.30
N VAL A 13 -7.36 -2.14 13.88
CA VAL A 13 -6.76 -3.08 12.92
C VAL A 13 -6.76 -4.52 13.45
N VAL A 14 -6.33 -4.75 14.70
CA VAL A 14 -6.23 -6.11 15.24
C VAL A 14 -7.60 -6.72 15.57
N GLN A 15 -8.66 -5.91 15.63
CA GLN A 15 -10.03 -6.35 15.84
C GLN A 15 -10.82 -6.49 14.55
N ASP A 16 -10.30 -6.02 13.42
CA ASP A 16 -10.98 -6.06 12.11
C ASP A 16 -11.22 -7.50 11.66
N PRO A 17 -12.49 -7.93 11.45
CA PRO A 17 -12.80 -9.33 11.17
C PRO A 17 -12.18 -9.86 9.88
N PRO A 18 -12.19 -9.16 8.73
CA PRO A 18 -11.48 -9.55 7.52
C PRO A 18 -9.98 -9.78 7.72
N LEU A 19 -9.29 -8.89 8.44
CA LEU A 19 -7.86 -9.03 8.71
C LEU A 19 -7.57 -10.20 9.64
N ARG A 20 -8.41 -10.43 10.65
CA ARG A 20 -8.30 -11.60 11.53
C ARG A 20 -8.48 -12.90 10.78
N ALA A 21 -9.47 -12.98 9.90
CA ALA A 21 -9.69 -14.15 9.06
C ALA A 21 -8.47 -14.46 8.18
N LEU A 22 -7.87 -13.44 7.58
CA LEU A 22 -6.63 -13.59 6.80
C LEU A 22 -5.47 -14.09 7.65
N VAL A 23 -5.28 -13.52 8.84
CA VAL A 23 -4.23 -13.93 9.81
C VAL A 23 -4.37 -15.39 10.19
N GLU A 24 -5.59 -15.82 10.56
CA GLU A 24 -5.89 -17.20 10.94
C GLU A 24 -5.70 -18.18 9.77
N LYS A 25 -6.21 -17.81 8.59
CA LYS A 25 -6.14 -18.64 7.37
C LYS A 25 -4.70 -18.91 6.92
N HIS A 26 -3.82 -17.92 7.03
CA HIS A 26 -2.48 -17.99 6.46
C HIS A 26 -1.35 -18.07 7.50
N GLY A 27 -1.66 -18.11 8.78
CA GLY A 27 -0.67 -18.17 9.87
C GLY A 27 0.27 -16.96 9.87
N VAL A 28 -0.27 -15.76 9.68
CA VAL A 28 0.48 -14.52 9.55
C VAL A 28 0.67 -13.83 10.90
N LEU A 29 1.84 -13.26 11.16
CA LEU A 29 2.04 -12.33 12.26
C LEU A 29 1.55 -10.94 11.83
N LEU A 30 0.43 -10.48 12.40
CA LEU A 30 -0.10 -9.13 12.18
C LEU A 30 0.58 -8.14 13.12
N ILE A 31 1.15 -7.09 12.54
CA ILE A 31 1.76 -5.97 13.26
C ILE A 31 0.98 -4.72 12.89
N ALA A 32 0.34 -4.10 13.87
CA ALA A 32 -0.43 -2.87 13.71
C ALA A 32 0.24 -1.75 14.52
N PRO A 33 1.03 -0.86 13.91
CA PRO A 33 1.61 0.26 14.63
C PRO A 33 0.57 1.36 14.88
N HIS A 34 0.74 2.10 15.98
CA HIS A 34 -0.01 3.33 16.22
C HIS A 34 0.55 4.49 15.39
N GLY A 35 -0.30 5.16 14.64
CA GLY A 35 -0.03 6.49 14.12
C GLY A 35 -0.10 7.54 15.24
N GLU A 36 0.86 8.44 15.32
CA GLU A 36 0.82 9.52 16.32
C GLU A 36 -0.36 10.46 16.03
N GLY A 37 -1.22 10.68 17.02
CA GLY A 37 -2.47 11.40 16.85
C GLY A 37 -3.51 10.68 15.96
N ASN A 38 -3.43 9.35 15.87
CA ASN A 38 -4.27 8.49 15.01
C ASN A 38 -4.17 8.87 13.53
N THR A 39 -2.97 9.24 13.08
CA THR A 39 -2.68 9.67 11.71
C THR A 39 -1.23 9.35 11.34
N TRP A 40 -0.85 9.54 10.08
CA TRP A 40 0.49 9.31 9.56
C TRP A 40 1.05 10.60 8.96
N SER A 41 2.35 10.86 9.19
CA SER A 41 3.07 12.02 8.68
C SER A 41 3.90 11.65 7.45
N TYR A 42 3.55 12.23 6.30
CA TYR A 42 4.26 12.08 5.03
C TYR A 42 4.09 13.36 4.18
N PRO A 43 4.80 13.52 3.05
CA PRO A 43 4.67 14.73 2.23
C PRO A 43 3.24 15.00 1.77
N GLY A 44 2.81 16.25 1.82
CA GLY A 44 1.50 16.71 1.37
C GLY A 44 0.36 16.54 2.38
N VAL A 45 0.52 15.75 3.45
CA VAL A 45 -0.53 15.55 4.47
C VAL A 45 -0.61 16.74 5.43
N PRO A 46 -1.82 17.05 5.97
CA PRO A 46 -2.04 18.21 6.85
C PRO A 46 -1.30 18.19 8.19
N GLY A 47 -1.01 17.01 8.73
CA GLY A 47 -0.38 16.83 10.04
C GLY A 47 1.10 16.47 9.92
N LYS A 48 1.92 17.03 10.82
CA LYS A 48 3.30 16.60 11.00
C LYS A 48 3.49 16.28 12.48
N HIS A 49 3.74 15.02 12.79
CA HIS A 49 3.94 14.56 14.16
C HIS A 49 5.38 14.07 14.34
N ARG A 50 5.68 12.83 13.97
CA ARG A 50 7.01 12.23 14.05
C ARG A 50 7.61 11.98 12.67
N ASP A 51 8.87 11.59 12.62
CA ASP A 51 9.49 11.00 11.44
C ASP A 51 9.01 9.55 11.30
N GLU A 52 7.96 9.34 10.49
CA GLU A 52 7.37 8.02 10.28
C GLU A 52 8.35 7.05 9.61
N PHE A 53 9.26 7.55 8.77
CA PHE A 53 10.22 6.69 8.09
C PHE A 53 11.26 6.12 9.06
N ALA A 54 11.78 6.96 9.96
CA ALA A 54 12.67 6.51 11.04
C ALA A 54 11.95 5.54 11.99
N PHE A 55 10.70 5.85 12.36
CA PHE A 55 9.88 4.99 13.22
C PHE A 55 9.62 3.62 12.57
N ILE A 56 9.19 3.58 11.31
CA ILE A 56 8.90 2.34 10.59
C ILE A 56 10.18 1.50 10.46
N ALA A 57 11.32 2.12 10.13
CA ALA A 57 12.59 1.40 10.04
C ALA A 57 13.01 0.77 11.38
N ALA A 58 12.86 1.51 12.49
CA ALA A 58 13.15 1.00 13.83
C ALA A 58 12.20 -0.14 14.22
N LEU A 59 10.91 -0.01 13.92
CA LEU A 59 9.91 -1.05 14.20
C LEU A 59 10.18 -2.32 13.38
N VAL A 60 10.53 -2.19 12.09
CA VAL A 60 10.93 -3.33 11.26
C VAL A 60 12.15 -4.05 11.84
N ALA A 61 13.15 -3.30 12.29
CA ALA A 61 14.34 -3.87 12.92
C ALA A 61 14.00 -4.61 14.22
N ASP A 62 13.16 -4.02 15.08
CA ASP A 62 12.70 -4.63 16.33
C ASP A 62 11.91 -5.94 16.08
N VAL A 63 10.98 -5.92 15.13
CA VAL A 63 10.21 -7.13 14.77
C VAL A 63 11.12 -8.24 14.28
N LYS A 64 12.06 -7.94 13.38
CA LYS A 64 13.01 -8.93 12.86
C LYS A 64 13.95 -9.49 13.94
N ALA A 65 14.25 -8.71 14.97
CA ALA A 65 15.08 -9.14 16.10
C ALA A 65 14.31 -10.07 17.07
N ARG A 66 13.00 -9.86 17.22
CA ARG A 66 12.16 -10.58 18.22
C ARG A 66 11.41 -11.77 17.67
N PHE A 67 11.13 -11.80 16.37
CA PHE A 67 10.27 -12.82 15.76
C PHE A 67 10.97 -13.49 14.56
N PRO A 68 10.80 -14.81 14.38
CA PRO A 68 11.33 -15.56 13.24
C PRO A 68 10.50 -15.27 11.98
N VAL A 69 10.65 -14.09 11.41
CA VAL A 69 9.89 -13.66 10.21
C VAL A 69 10.59 -14.07 8.91
N ASP A 70 9.83 -14.51 7.92
CA ASP A 70 10.33 -14.71 6.56
C ASP A 70 10.46 -13.35 5.85
N ALA A 71 11.69 -12.93 5.58
CA ALA A 71 11.97 -11.65 4.93
C ALA A 71 11.32 -11.52 3.54
N ARG A 72 11.08 -12.63 2.81
CA ARG A 72 10.41 -12.65 1.51
C ARG A 72 8.90 -12.38 1.63
N ARG A 73 8.33 -12.53 2.83
CA ARG A 73 6.91 -12.34 3.15
C ARG A 73 6.70 -11.22 4.15
N PHE A 74 7.70 -10.38 4.37
CA PHE A 74 7.56 -9.22 5.23
C PHE A 74 6.92 -8.07 4.45
N VAL A 75 5.64 -7.82 4.70
CA VAL A 75 4.75 -7.03 3.83
C VAL A 75 4.29 -5.77 4.56
N ALA A 76 4.30 -4.63 3.84
CA ALA A 76 3.59 -3.43 4.26
C ALA A 76 2.21 -3.40 3.61
N VAL A 77 1.14 -3.27 4.40
CA VAL A 77 -0.23 -3.08 3.93
C VAL A 77 -0.82 -1.86 4.62
N GLY A 78 -1.72 -1.17 3.96
CA GLY A 78 -2.45 -0.09 4.60
C GLY A 78 -3.75 0.25 3.88
N PHE A 79 -4.65 0.87 4.62
CA PHE A 79 -5.93 1.34 4.13
C PHE A 79 -6.01 2.86 4.18
N SER A 80 -6.62 3.48 3.16
CA SER A 80 -6.89 4.92 3.16
C SER A 80 -5.60 5.74 3.38
N GLN A 81 -5.52 6.50 4.47
CA GLN A 81 -4.30 7.23 4.85
C GLN A 81 -3.13 6.27 5.13
N GLY A 82 -3.39 5.07 5.65
CA GLY A 82 -2.38 4.02 5.80
C GLY A 82 -1.85 3.52 4.47
N ALA A 83 -2.69 3.42 3.44
CA ALA A 83 -2.25 3.08 2.07
C ALA A 83 -1.37 4.20 1.48
N SER A 84 -1.68 5.46 1.79
CA SER A 84 -0.80 6.58 1.44
C SER A 84 0.56 6.49 2.15
N MET A 85 0.60 6.01 3.41
CA MET A 85 1.85 5.74 4.11
C MET A 85 2.63 4.60 3.45
N VAL A 86 1.94 3.53 3.00
CA VAL A 86 2.57 2.43 2.23
C VAL A 86 3.21 2.96 0.95
N TRP A 87 2.53 3.81 0.17
CA TRP A 87 3.10 4.43 -1.02
C TRP A 87 4.35 5.25 -0.71
N ASN A 88 4.31 6.06 0.35
CA ASN A 88 5.45 6.87 0.77
C ASN A 88 6.62 6.00 1.29
N SER A 89 6.34 4.92 2.02
CA SER A 89 7.35 3.95 2.46
C SER A 89 7.98 3.23 1.26
N ALA A 90 7.18 2.73 0.33
CA ALA A 90 7.66 2.11 -0.91
C ALA A 90 8.55 3.05 -1.72
N CYS A 91 8.22 4.34 -1.75
CA CYS A 91 8.97 5.35 -2.49
C CYS A 91 10.33 5.68 -1.85
N ARG A 92 10.38 5.80 -0.53
CA ARG A 92 11.57 6.25 0.20
C ARG A 92 12.43 5.13 0.75
N GLN A 93 11.82 4.00 1.12
CA GLN A 93 12.46 2.89 1.82
C GLN A 93 12.06 1.53 1.20
N PRO A 94 12.18 1.34 -0.13
CA PRO A 94 11.66 0.18 -0.85
C PRO A 94 12.21 -1.16 -0.34
N GLY A 95 13.38 -1.17 0.27
CA GLY A 95 14.03 -2.38 0.79
C GLY A 95 13.56 -2.85 2.17
N LEU A 96 12.70 -2.10 2.86
CA LEU A 96 12.20 -2.49 4.18
C LEU A 96 11.21 -3.66 4.11
N PHE A 97 10.42 -3.71 3.06
CA PHE A 97 9.38 -4.71 2.85
C PHE A 97 9.57 -5.41 1.51
N ALA A 98 9.21 -6.69 1.47
CA ALA A 98 9.28 -7.47 0.24
C ALA A 98 8.15 -7.07 -0.74
N VAL A 99 6.97 -6.79 -0.20
CA VAL A 99 5.78 -6.40 -0.97
C VAL A 99 5.08 -5.22 -0.30
N HIS A 100 4.49 -4.35 -1.10
CA HIS A 100 3.71 -3.21 -0.66
C HIS A 100 2.26 -3.37 -1.15
N GLY A 101 1.29 -3.36 -0.24
CA GLY A 101 -0.13 -3.46 -0.54
C GLY A 101 -0.88 -2.19 -0.12
N ALA A 102 -1.48 -1.51 -1.06
CA ALA A 102 -2.22 -0.27 -0.81
C ALA A 102 -3.69 -0.43 -1.13
N LEU A 103 -4.54 -0.23 -0.13
CA LEU A 103 -5.99 -0.32 -0.24
C LEU A 103 -6.60 1.08 -0.13
N ALA A 104 -7.19 1.59 -1.21
CA ALA A 104 -7.92 2.87 -1.26
C ALA A 104 -7.10 4.10 -0.84
N GLY A 105 -5.83 4.21 -1.26
CA GLY A 105 -4.96 5.38 -0.99
C GLY A 105 -3.86 5.54 -2.03
N GLY A 106 -3.12 6.65 -1.96
CA GLY A 106 -2.03 6.99 -2.87
C GLY A 106 -1.26 8.21 -2.37
N PHE A 107 -0.45 8.86 -3.19
CA PHE A 107 0.26 10.08 -2.79
C PHE A 107 -0.69 11.26 -2.54
N TRP A 108 -0.19 12.25 -1.81
CA TRP A 108 -0.76 13.57 -1.71
C TRP A 108 0.14 14.57 -2.46
N GLU A 109 -0.44 15.64 -2.98
CA GLU A 109 0.35 16.64 -3.68
C GLU A 109 1.19 17.53 -2.73
N PRO A 110 2.42 17.88 -3.14
CA PRO A 110 3.05 17.50 -4.40
C PRO A 110 3.48 16.04 -4.43
N SER A 111 3.08 15.32 -5.49
CA SER A 111 3.55 13.94 -5.73
C SER A 111 5.05 13.93 -6.02
N PRO A 112 5.79 12.87 -5.63
CA PRO A 112 7.19 12.77 -6.00
C PRO A 112 7.36 12.62 -7.51
N GLU A 113 8.33 13.32 -8.10
CA GLU A 113 8.70 13.17 -9.52
C GLU A 113 9.35 11.80 -9.79
N ALA A 114 10.03 11.26 -8.79
CA ALA A 114 10.64 9.95 -8.82
C ALA A 114 10.75 9.38 -7.39
N CYS A 115 10.72 8.07 -7.29
CA CYS A 115 11.02 7.33 -6.07
C CYS A 115 12.47 6.81 -6.09
N SER A 116 12.89 6.11 -5.04
CA SER A 116 14.17 5.40 -5.02
C SER A 116 14.35 4.55 -6.29
N SER A 117 15.60 4.40 -6.73
CA SER A 117 15.93 3.58 -7.91
C SER A 117 15.74 2.07 -7.71
N THR A 118 15.49 1.62 -6.48
CA THR A 118 15.21 0.21 -6.17
C THR A 118 13.77 -0.13 -6.62
N PRO A 119 13.59 -1.17 -7.46
CA PRO A 119 12.27 -1.60 -7.89
C PRO A 119 11.45 -2.16 -6.73
N VAL A 120 10.14 -2.05 -6.83
CA VAL A 120 9.21 -2.49 -5.79
C VAL A 120 8.22 -3.52 -6.34
N ASP A 121 7.76 -4.41 -5.46
CA ASP A 121 6.54 -5.17 -5.67
C ASP A 121 5.39 -4.40 -5.02
N LEU A 122 4.44 -3.93 -5.82
CA LEU A 122 3.33 -3.11 -5.34
C LEU A 122 2.01 -3.60 -5.91
N VAL A 123 1.05 -3.85 -5.03
CA VAL A 123 -0.34 -4.08 -5.39
C VAL A 123 -1.21 -2.96 -4.85
N GLN A 124 -2.00 -2.35 -5.73
CA GLN A 124 -3.04 -1.36 -5.43
C GLN A 124 -4.40 -1.98 -5.63
N VAL A 125 -5.30 -1.83 -4.66
CA VAL A 125 -6.73 -2.16 -4.83
C VAL A 125 -7.57 -0.93 -4.51
N HIS A 126 -8.54 -0.59 -5.38
CA HIS A 126 -9.27 0.66 -5.24
C HIS A 126 -10.71 0.57 -5.76
N GLY A 127 -11.64 1.15 -5.00
CA GLY A 127 -13.04 1.30 -5.42
C GLY A 127 -13.21 2.38 -6.49
N THR A 128 -13.88 2.07 -7.59
CA THR A 128 -14.13 3.06 -8.66
C THR A 128 -15.12 4.16 -8.26
N ARG A 129 -15.91 3.91 -7.21
CA ARG A 129 -16.86 4.86 -6.63
C ARG A 129 -16.38 5.44 -5.30
N ASP A 130 -15.07 5.35 -5.01
CA ASP A 130 -14.49 5.93 -3.80
C ASP A 130 -14.62 7.45 -3.81
N GLY A 131 -15.50 7.98 -2.95
CA GLY A 131 -15.72 9.41 -2.76
C GLY A 131 -14.84 10.03 -1.65
N THR A 132 -14.14 9.21 -0.86
CA THR A 132 -13.25 9.65 0.21
C THR A 132 -11.82 9.86 -0.29
N VAL A 133 -11.31 8.91 -1.07
CA VAL A 133 -10.05 9.01 -1.80
C VAL A 133 -10.31 8.68 -3.27
N PRO A 134 -10.90 9.60 -4.05
CA PRO A 134 -11.19 9.33 -5.46
C PRO A 134 -9.92 9.00 -6.24
N ILE A 135 -9.99 8.04 -7.17
CA ILE A 135 -8.85 7.65 -8.00
C ILE A 135 -8.24 8.86 -8.75
N GLY A 136 -9.08 9.81 -9.21
CA GLY A 136 -8.65 11.05 -9.86
C GLY A 136 -8.17 12.14 -8.91
N GLY A 137 -8.08 11.83 -7.62
CA GLY A 137 -7.70 12.78 -6.57
C GLY A 137 -8.79 13.82 -6.27
N ARG A 138 -8.59 14.61 -5.21
CA ARG A 138 -9.48 15.73 -4.86
C ARG A 138 -8.78 16.77 -4.00
N ALA A 139 -9.27 18.02 -4.08
CA ALA A 139 -8.89 19.09 -3.18
C ALA A 139 -9.59 18.93 -1.83
N LEU A 140 -8.90 19.31 -0.75
CA LEU A 140 -9.37 19.29 0.63
C LEU A 140 -9.14 20.65 1.28
N ARG A 141 -9.97 21.00 2.27
CA ARG A 141 -9.88 22.27 3.02
C ARG A 141 -9.73 23.48 2.10
N GLY A 142 -10.64 23.64 1.13
CA GLY A 142 -10.61 24.76 0.20
C GLY A 142 -9.41 24.79 -0.75
N GLY A 143 -8.77 23.64 -1.00
CA GLY A 143 -7.60 23.54 -1.89
C GLY A 143 -6.24 23.62 -1.19
N LEU A 144 -6.24 23.80 0.13
CA LEU A 144 -4.99 23.86 0.91
C LEU A 144 -4.18 22.55 0.86
N PHE A 145 -4.87 21.44 0.72
CA PHE A 145 -4.29 20.10 0.57
C PHE A 145 -4.96 19.39 -0.60
N ARG A 146 -4.26 18.42 -1.19
CA ARG A 146 -4.81 17.66 -2.31
C ARG A 146 -4.37 16.20 -2.25
N GLN A 147 -5.34 15.29 -2.29
CA GLN A 147 -5.09 13.90 -2.65
C GLN A 147 -4.77 13.86 -4.14
N ALA A 148 -3.68 13.22 -4.51
CA ALA A 148 -3.20 13.19 -5.89
C ALA A 148 -4.03 12.24 -6.78
N ASP A 149 -3.93 12.40 -8.07
CA ASP A 149 -4.49 11.46 -9.05
C ASP A 149 -3.66 10.17 -9.07
N ILE A 150 -4.24 9.09 -8.57
CA ILE A 150 -3.59 7.78 -8.41
C ILE A 150 -3.18 7.20 -9.77
N ARG A 151 -4.00 7.38 -10.82
CA ARG A 151 -3.66 6.88 -12.16
C ARG A 151 -2.49 7.63 -12.76
N ARG A 152 -2.45 8.96 -12.59
CA ARG A 152 -1.31 9.78 -13.00
C ARG A 152 -0.05 9.36 -12.24
N ASP A 153 -0.15 9.20 -10.95
CA ASP A 153 0.99 8.90 -10.08
C ASP A 153 1.46 7.44 -10.21
N TRP A 154 0.62 6.54 -10.75
CA TRP A 154 1.05 5.19 -11.11
C TRP A 154 2.25 5.18 -12.08
N ALA A 155 2.39 6.22 -12.90
CA ALA A 155 3.55 6.41 -13.79
C ALA A 155 4.89 6.50 -13.04
N VAL A 156 4.90 6.95 -11.78
CA VAL A 156 6.12 6.98 -10.94
C VAL A 156 6.63 5.56 -10.70
N TRP A 157 5.71 4.62 -10.43
CA TRP A 157 6.02 3.21 -10.22
C TRP A 157 6.44 2.51 -11.50
N LEU A 158 5.74 2.77 -12.61
CA LEU A 158 6.12 2.24 -13.92
C LEU A 158 7.54 2.67 -14.29
N LYS A 159 7.88 3.94 -14.12
CA LYS A 159 9.21 4.48 -14.36
C LYS A 159 10.24 3.87 -13.39
N GLY A 160 9.91 3.78 -12.10
CA GLY A 160 10.79 3.22 -11.07
C GLY A 160 11.19 1.77 -11.34
N ASN A 161 10.25 0.94 -11.77
CA ASN A 161 10.47 -0.46 -12.13
C ASN A 161 10.94 -0.65 -13.58
N ALA A 162 11.02 0.41 -14.37
CA ALA A 162 11.28 0.36 -15.81
C ALA A 162 10.28 -0.58 -16.54
N CYS A 163 9.01 -0.41 -16.24
CA CYS A 163 7.92 -1.16 -16.85
C CYS A 163 7.44 -0.48 -18.14
N PRO A 164 6.86 -1.25 -19.10
CA PRO A 164 6.17 -0.67 -20.24
C PRO A 164 4.94 0.13 -19.78
N ALA A 165 4.49 1.08 -20.61
CA ALA A 165 3.30 1.88 -20.30
C ALA A 165 2.03 1.02 -20.23
N LEU A 166 1.91 0.00 -21.07
CA LEU A 166 0.78 -0.92 -21.10
C LEU A 166 1.02 -2.11 -20.16
N PRO A 167 -0.03 -2.63 -19.49
CA PRO A 167 0.10 -3.82 -18.66
C PRO A 167 0.43 -5.05 -19.51
N SER A 168 1.12 -6.00 -18.91
CA SER A 168 1.44 -7.30 -19.50
C SER A 168 0.19 -8.17 -19.65
N SER A 169 -0.77 -8.02 -18.74
CA SER A 169 -2.05 -8.74 -18.77
C SER A 169 -3.14 -7.99 -18.01
N SER A 170 -4.39 -8.34 -18.35
CA SER A 170 -5.60 -7.94 -17.61
C SER A 170 -6.39 -9.20 -17.28
N PHE A 171 -6.90 -9.30 -16.06
CA PHE A 171 -7.63 -10.47 -15.58
C PHE A 171 -8.60 -10.10 -14.45
N THR A 172 -9.49 -11.03 -14.12
CA THR A 172 -10.38 -10.90 -12.97
C THR A 172 -9.92 -11.84 -11.85
N GLN A 173 -9.81 -11.32 -10.64
CA GLN A 173 -9.43 -12.07 -9.45
C GLN A 173 -10.31 -11.65 -8.28
N ALA A 174 -10.96 -12.61 -7.60
CA ALA A 174 -11.86 -12.35 -6.48
C ALA A 174 -12.90 -11.24 -6.78
N GLY A 175 -13.42 -11.16 -8.01
CA GLY A 175 -14.36 -10.13 -8.45
C GLY A 175 -13.74 -8.75 -8.69
N ARG A 176 -12.42 -8.62 -8.73
CA ARG A 176 -11.69 -7.39 -9.05
C ARG A 176 -11.13 -7.47 -10.46
N THR A 177 -11.21 -6.37 -11.20
CA THR A 177 -10.52 -6.23 -12.49
C THR A 177 -9.10 -5.75 -12.22
N CYS A 178 -8.11 -6.57 -12.59
CA CYS A 178 -6.69 -6.33 -12.31
C CYS A 178 -5.89 -6.13 -13.58
N LEU A 179 -4.97 -5.20 -13.54
CA LEU A 179 -3.92 -4.94 -14.52
C LEU A 179 -2.58 -5.33 -13.91
N LEU A 180 -1.76 -6.12 -14.59
CA LEU A 180 -0.47 -6.60 -14.13
C LEU A 180 0.65 -6.13 -15.06
N TRP A 181 1.70 -5.56 -14.49
CA TRP A 181 2.97 -5.27 -15.14
C TRP A 181 4.04 -6.20 -14.58
N SER A 182 4.31 -7.28 -15.31
CA SER A 182 5.33 -8.30 -14.98
C SER A 182 6.53 -8.29 -15.94
N ALA A 183 6.41 -7.63 -17.09
CA ALA A 183 7.48 -7.50 -18.08
C ALA A 183 8.33 -6.24 -17.87
N CYS A 184 8.61 -5.89 -16.61
CA CYS A 184 9.47 -4.76 -16.27
C CYS A 184 10.94 -5.16 -16.43
N VAL A 185 11.79 -4.20 -16.85
CA VAL A 185 13.24 -4.45 -17.01
C VAL A 185 13.90 -4.72 -15.65
N ARG A 186 13.41 -4.08 -14.59
CA ARG A 186 13.85 -4.31 -13.21
C ARG A 186 12.98 -5.37 -12.52
N PRO A 187 13.50 -6.14 -11.56
CA PRO A 187 12.84 -7.33 -11.01
C PRO A 187 11.69 -7.02 -10.02
N GLY A 188 10.85 -6.02 -10.32
CA GLY A 188 9.64 -5.70 -9.54
C GLY A 188 8.38 -5.93 -10.37
N GLN A 189 7.27 -6.23 -9.70
CA GLN A 189 5.95 -6.34 -10.34
C GLN A 189 4.98 -5.32 -9.77
N LEU A 190 4.10 -4.81 -10.63
CA LEU A 190 3.07 -3.85 -10.26
C LEU A 190 1.70 -4.42 -10.65
N GLN A 191 0.76 -4.37 -9.70
CA GLN A 191 -0.62 -4.81 -9.96
C GLN A 191 -1.59 -3.72 -9.49
N PHE A 192 -2.52 -3.35 -10.37
CA PHE A 192 -3.57 -2.38 -10.08
C PHE A 192 -4.93 -3.02 -10.28
N CYS A 193 -5.68 -3.18 -9.20
CA CYS A 193 -7.00 -3.78 -9.20
C CYS A 193 -8.09 -2.77 -8.84
N THR A 194 -9.25 -2.90 -9.46
CA THR A 194 -10.42 -2.07 -9.17
C THR A 194 -11.66 -2.92 -8.93
N HIS A 195 -12.57 -2.38 -8.12
CA HIS A 195 -13.91 -2.92 -7.89
C HIS A 195 -14.96 -1.81 -7.94
N ASP A 196 -16.21 -2.18 -8.15
CA ASP A 196 -17.33 -1.25 -8.25
C ASP A 196 -17.97 -0.98 -6.88
N SER A 197 -17.17 -0.46 -5.93
CA SER A 197 -17.62 -0.03 -4.60
C SER A 197 -16.96 1.29 -4.19
N GLY A 198 -17.21 1.71 -2.94
CA GLY A 198 -16.74 2.95 -2.34
C GLY A 198 -15.40 2.82 -1.60
N HIS A 199 -15.30 3.53 -0.46
CA HIS A 199 -14.12 3.62 0.38
C HIS A 199 -14.19 2.61 1.53
N GLU A 200 -13.87 1.37 1.25
CA GLU A 200 -14.00 0.26 2.19
C GLU A 200 -12.99 -0.83 1.90
N ILE A 201 -12.76 -1.72 2.85
CA ILE A 201 -11.95 -2.95 2.68
C ILE A 201 -12.92 -4.13 2.59
N HIS A 202 -12.79 -4.94 1.55
CA HIS A 202 -13.47 -6.21 1.43
C HIS A 202 -12.50 -7.37 1.67
N GLU A 203 -12.98 -8.49 2.14
CA GLU A 203 -12.19 -9.73 2.27
C GLU A 203 -11.50 -10.08 0.94
N SER A 204 -12.20 -9.92 -0.17
CA SER A 204 -11.66 -10.17 -1.51
C SER A 204 -10.53 -9.21 -1.94
N ASP A 205 -10.42 -8.02 -1.34
CA ASP A 205 -9.27 -7.13 -1.56
C ASP A 205 -8.02 -7.70 -0.86
N LEU A 206 -8.21 -8.23 0.33
CA LEU A 206 -7.16 -8.91 1.09
C LEU A 206 -6.73 -10.21 0.41
N GLU A 207 -7.65 -10.96 -0.20
CA GLU A 207 -7.34 -12.15 -1.01
C GLU A 207 -6.51 -11.83 -2.24
N VAL A 208 -6.84 -10.75 -2.97
CA VAL A 208 -6.04 -10.26 -4.10
C VAL A 208 -4.63 -9.90 -3.65
N LEU A 209 -4.52 -9.13 -2.56
CA LEU A 209 -3.25 -8.73 -2.00
C LEU A 209 -2.42 -9.94 -1.57
N TRP A 210 -3.01 -10.87 -0.82
CA TRP A 210 -2.30 -12.05 -0.33
C TRP A 210 -1.83 -12.96 -1.46
N SER A 211 -2.67 -13.17 -2.47
CA SER A 211 -2.29 -13.93 -3.67
C SER A 211 -1.07 -13.31 -4.38
N PHE A 212 -1.00 -11.98 -4.48
CA PHE A 212 0.15 -11.28 -5.02
C PHE A 212 1.40 -11.52 -4.15
N VAL A 213 1.27 -11.45 -2.81
CA VAL A 213 2.37 -11.75 -1.87
C VAL A 213 2.92 -13.16 -2.07
N GLU A 214 2.06 -14.18 -2.16
CA GLU A 214 2.46 -15.58 -2.37
C GLU A 214 3.19 -15.76 -3.70
N GLN A 215 2.69 -15.18 -4.77
CA GLN A 215 3.34 -15.23 -6.08
C GLN A 215 4.75 -14.60 -6.04
N ARG A 216 4.91 -13.47 -5.34
CA ARG A 216 6.20 -12.80 -5.22
C ARG A 216 7.18 -13.53 -4.30
N ALA A 217 6.70 -14.16 -3.22
CA ALA A 217 7.52 -14.95 -2.32
C ALA A 217 8.09 -16.23 -2.97
N THR A 218 7.34 -16.83 -3.90
CA THR A 218 7.78 -18.04 -4.62
C THR A 218 8.69 -17.74 -5.82
N SER A 219 8.69 -16.50 -6.31
CA SER A 219 9.47 -16.08 -7.50
C SER A 219 10.86 -15.53 -7.15
N ARG A 220 11.21 -15.47 -5.87
CA ARG A 220 12.50 -15.01 -5.32
C ARG A 220 13.24 -16.19 -4.68
#